data_c906c44dc6df2d137a0b9cef9e2432f2
#
_entry.id   c906c44dc6df2d137a0b9cef9e2432f2
#
_cell.length_a   1.000
_cell.length_b   1.000
_cell.length_c   1.000
_cell.angle_alpha   90.00
_cell.angle_beta   90.00
_cell.angle_gamma   90.00
#
_symmetry.space_group_name_H-M   'P 1'
#
loop_
_entity.id
_entity.type
_entity.pdbx_description
1 polymer ?
#
loop_
_entity_poly.entity_id
_entity_poly.type
_entity_poly.pdbx_seq_one_letter_code
_entity_poly.pdbx_strand_id
1 'polypeptide(L)'
;VHHFARAILIDRTAYAEEFEPQWAVIHLFQARKTFSLNWGEFLANERSRRRGLWFMSDPDVEASLIEALEQQALPKLRAIETLDDYLAFVARHMFGPKLFDWPQCRIIVDVALGKLDSARSICKENLPRWSVDRPNYDEDDKAENRRLGKLCAKLAEDDRAGLARLLHEWEAYTVKNFKIEHLWEPTPFPLEVMG
;
A
#
# COMPACT_ATOMS: atom_id res chain seq x y z
N VAL A 1 2.53 -14.93 0.71
CA VAL A 1 2.59 -13.49 0.97
C VAL A 1 1.50 -13.20 1.96
N HIS A 2 1.89 -12.72 3.10
CA HIS A 2 0.98 -12.81 4.20
C HIS A 2 0.21 -11.49 4.43
N HIS A 3 0.83 -10.32 4.32
CA HIS A 3 0.20 -9.05 4.65
C HIS A 3 0.32 -7.98 3.57
N PHE A 4 1.03 -8.25 2.50
CA PHE A 4 1.14 -7.33 1.37
C PHE A 4 1.22 -8.07 0.03
N ALA A 5 0.70 -7.44 -1.01
CA ALA A 5 0.78 -7.90 -2.38
C ALA A 5 1.94 -7.22 -3.10
N ARG A 6 2.64 -8.00 -3.92
CA ARG A 6 3.59 -7.52 -4.93
C ARG A 6 2.90 -7.61 -6.27
N ALA A 7 2.83 -6.52 -7.00
CA ALA A 7 2.05 -6.45 -8.22
C ALA A 7 2.84 -5.83 -9.36
N ILE A 8 2.54 -6.33 -10.55
CA ILE A 8 2.83 -5.66 -11.82
C ILE A 8 1.49 -5.27 -12.41
N LEU A 9 1.35 -4.01 -12.75
CA LEU A 9 0.14 -3.51 -13.39
C LEU A 9 0.48 -2.96 -14.75
N ILE A 10 -0.45 -3.13 -15.66
CA ILE A 10 -0.38 -2.60 -17.00
C ILE A 10 -1.60 -1.73 -17.21
N ASP A 11 -1.40 -0.43 -17.08
CA ASP A 11 -2.45 0.54 -17.32
C ASP A 11 -2.47 0.93 -18.79
N ARG A 12 -3.66 0.90 -19.39
CA ARG A 12 -3.87 1.45 -20.72
C ARG A 12 -3.99 2.97 -20.63
N THR A 13 -3.31 3.65 -21.52
CA THR A 13 -3.52 5.10 -21.69
C THR A 13 -4.81 5.39 -22.48
N ALA A 14 -5.07 6.66 -22.74
CA ALA A 14 -6.18 7.06 -23.61
C ALA A 14 -6.00 6.60 -25.09
N TYR A 15 -4.81 6.17 -25.47
CA TYR A 15 -4.47 5.72 -26.80
C TYR A 15 -4.36 4.20 -26.84
N ALA A 16 -5.02 3.58 -27.83
CA ALA A 16 -5.17 2.12 -27.91
C ALA A 16 -3.84 1.34 -27.98
N GLU A 17 -2.81 1.97 -28.51
CA GLU A 17 -1.49 1.35 -28.73
C GLU A 17 -0.50 1.63 -27.59
N GLU A 18 -0.89 2.43 -26.60
CA GLU A 18 -0.02 2.88 -25.52
C GLU A 18 -0.41 2.25 -24.19
N PHE A 19 0.60 1.88 -23.39
CA PHE A 19 0.40 1.41 -22.03
C PHE A 19 1.55 1.82 -21.10
N GLU A 20 1.27 1.81 -19.82
CA GLU A 20 2.21 2.21 -18.76
C GLU A 20 2.34 1.07 -17.74
N PRO A 21 3.37 0.19 -17.86
CA PRO A 21 3.60 -0.84 -16.88
C PRO A 21 4.23 -0.26 -15.61
N GLN A 22 3.72 -0.70 -14.48
CA GLN A 22 4.15 -0.27 -13.16
C GLN A 22 4.35 -1.48 -12.27
N TRP A 23 5.28 -1.39 -11.35
CA TRP A 23 5.38 -2.33 -10.26
C TRP A 23 4.99 -1.66 -8.95
N ALA A 24 4.39 -2.41 -8.04
CA ALA A 24 3.96 -1.89 -6.75
C ALA A 24 4.03 -2.93 -5.63
N VAL A 25 4.14 -2.42 -4.41
CA VAL A 25 3.88 -3.18 -3.18
C VAL A 25 2.74 -2.49 -2.44
N ILE A 26 1.76 -3.27 -2.01
CA ILE A 26 0.55 -2.79 -1.37
C ILE A 26 0.31 -3.60 -0.11
N HIS A 27 0.26 -2.96 1.04
CA HIS A 27 -0.16 -3.65 2.24
C HIS A 27 -1.69 -3.88 2.21
N LEU A 28 -2.12 -5.07 2.59
CA LEU A 28 -3.51 -5.49 2.45
C LEU A 28 -4.38 -5.07 3.65
N PHE A 29 -3.78 -4.80 4.78
CA PHE A 29 -4.45 -4.49 6.05
C PHE A 29 -4.82 -3.00 6.24
N GLN A 30 -5.12 -2.29 5.16
CA GLN A 30 -5.65 -0.91 5.15
C GLN A 30 -7.01 -0.84 4.43
N ALA A 31 -7.94 -1.67 4.64
CA ALA A 31 -9.34 -1.63 4.16
C ALA A 31 -9.58 -0.85 2.84
N ARG A 32 -8.94 -1.27 1.75
CA ARG A 32 -9.02 -0.61 0.43
C ARG A 32 -10.16 -1.17 -0.42
N LYS A 33 -10.88 -0.28 -1.12
CA LYS A 33 -11.92 -0.67 -2.08
C LYS A 33 -11.34 -0.96 -3.47
N THR A 34 -10.36 -0.18 -3.87
CA THR A 34 -9.77 -0.22 -5.22
C THR A 34 -8.28 -0.46 -5.13
N PHE A 35 -7.77 -1.10 -6.15
CA PHE A 35 -6.35 -1.27 -6.33
C PHE A 35 -5.73 0.10 -6.59
N SER A 36 -4.99 0.61 -5.64
CA SER A 36 -4.32 1.92 -5.73
C SER A 36 -2.82 1.71 -5.61
N LEU A 37 -2.10 2.16 -6.63
CA LEU A 37 -0.64 2.11 -6.70
C LEU A 37 -0.02 3.27 -5.92
N ASN A 38 -0.12 3.21 -4.62
CA ASN A 38 0.49 4.28 -3.83
C ASN A 38 2.01 4.13 -3.68
N TRP A 39 2.54 2.93 -3.91
CA TRP A 39 3.92 2.56 -3.64
C TRP A 39 4.49 1.73 -4.78
N GLY A 40 5.18 2.38 -5.69
CA GLY A 40 5.78 1.73 -6.83
C GLY A 40 6.31 2.75 -7.84
N GLU A 41 6.77 2.27 -8.96
CA GLU A 41 7.33 3.09 -10.03
C GLU A 41 6.91 2.56 -11.39
N PHE A 42 6.83 3.46 -12.37
CA PHE A 42 6.72 3.05 -13.77
C PHE A 42 7.99 2.33 -14.20
N LEU A 43 7.84 1.30 -15.01
CA LEU A 43 8.97 0.68 -15.69
C LEU A 43 9.48 1.62 -16.77
N ALA A 44 10.75 2.00 -16.67
CA ALA A 44 11.34 2.87 -17.66
C ALA A 44 11.50 2.12 -18.99
N ASN A 45 11.03 2.74 -20.06
CA ASN A 45 11.34 2.32 -21.41
C ASN A 45 12.47 3.21 -21.94
N GLU A 46 13.68 2.70 -22.06
CA GLU A 46 14.84 3.45 -22.52
C GLU A 46 14.71 3.92 -23.97
N ARG A 47 13.86 3.26 -24.77
CA ARG A 47 13.59 3.60 -26.17
C ARG A 47 12.54 4.70 -26.31
N SER A 48 11.80 5.03 -25.25
CA SER A 48 10.76 6.05 -25.26
C SER A 48 11.25 7.39 -24.73
N ARG A 49 10.87 8.49 -25.41
CA ARG A 49 11.10 9.85 -24.93
C ARG A 49 10.33 10.17 -23.64
N ARG A 50 9.20 9.49 -23.40
CA ARG A 50 8.42 9.55 -22.16
C ARG A 50 8.76 8.34 -21.31
N ARG A 51 9.47 8.57 -20.24
CA ARG A 51 9.85 7.55 -19.27
C ARG A 51 8.60 6.85 -18.75
N GLY A 52 8.47 5.56 -19.00
CA GLY A 52 7.31 4.77 -18.57
C GLY A 52 6.24 4.52 -19.63
N LEU A 53 6.30 5.18 -20.80
CA LEU A 53 5.37 4.93 -21.89
C LEU A 53 5.88 3.84 -22.83
N TRP A 54 5.03 2.86 -23.11
CA TRP A 54 5.31 1.70 -23.94
C TRP A 54 4.30 1.61 -25.09
N PHE A 55 4.69 0.99 -26.20
CA PHE A 55 3.87 0.88 -27.40
C PHE A 55 3.69 -0.59 -27.78
N MET A 56 2.43 -1.01 -27.95
CA MET A 56 2.09 -2.37 -28.39
C MET A 56 2.59 -2.67 -29.82
N SER A 57 2.78 -1.64 -30.63
CA SER A 57 3.28 -1.74 -32.01
C SER A 57 4.80 -1.94 -32.11
N ASP A 58 5.55 -1.83 -30.99
CA ASP A 58 6.98 -2.15 -30.98
C ASP A 58 7.14 -3.68 -31.08
N PRO A 59 7.81 -4.20 -32.16
CA PRO A 59 8.00 -5.64 -32.32
C PRO A 59 8.79 -6.31 -31.19
N ASP A 60 9.60 -5.55 -30.47
CA ASP A 60 10.43 -6.04 -29.36
C ASP A 60 9.79 -5.76 -27.97
N VAL A 61 8.53 -5.30 -27.93
CA VAL A 61 7.89 -4.84 -26.69
C VAL A 61 7.89 -5.89 -25.60
N GLU A 62 7.60 -7.13 -25.94
CA GLU A 62 7.55 -8.24 -24.98
C GLU A 62 8.93 -8.50 -24.35
N ALA A 63 9.95 -8.64 -25.17
CA ALA A 63 11.33 -8.89 -24.73
C ALA A 63 11.84 -7.73 -23.87
N SER A 64 11.60 -6.48 -24.31
CA SER A 64 12.01 -5.29 -23.59
C SER A 64 11.26 -5.13 -22.24
N LEU A 65 9.99 -5.50 -22.21
CA LEU A 65 9.19 -5.48 -20.98
C LEU A 65 9.69 -6.52 -19.97
N ILE A 66 9.98 -7.73 -20.42
CA ILE A 66 10.56 -8.80 -19.58
C ILE A 66 11.90 -8.32 -18.99
N GLU A 67 12.77 -7.77 -19.83
CA GLU A 67 14.06 -7.24 -19.38
C GLU A 67 13.88 -6.13 -18.34
N ALA A 68 12.97 -5.18 -18.57
CA ALA A 68 12.69 -4.11 -17.62
C ALA A 68 12.13 -4.66 -16.29
N LEU A 69 11.26 -5.68 -16.34
CA LEU A 69 10.75 -6.35 -15.15
C LEU A 69 11.90 -6.99 -14.35
N GLU A 70 12.78 -7.72 -15.01
CA GLU A 70 13.90 -8.40 -14.37
C GLU A 70 14.93 -7.44 -13.77
N GLN A 71 15.19 -6.32 -14.45
CA GLN A 71 16.22 -5.37 -14.03
C GLN A 71 15.68 -4.30 -13.07
N GLN A 72 14.46 -3.82 -13.27
CA GLN A 72 13.94 -2.66 -12.54
C GLN A 72 12.95 -3.03 -11.42
N ALA A 73 12.10 -4.04 -11.62
CA ALA A 73 11.02 -4.38 -10.68
C ALA A 73 11.41 -5.51 -9.72
N LEU A 74 11.79 -6.67 -10.27
CA LEU A 74 11.98 -7.89 -9.47
C LEU A 74 13.03 -7.76 -8.36
N PRO A 75 14.19 -7.09 -8.55
CA PRO A 75 15.14 -6.90 -7.46
C PRO A 75 14.55 -6.11 -6.29
N LYS A 76 13.77 -5.06 -6.59
CA LYS A 76 13.11 -4.23 -5.56
C LYS A 76 11.99 -5.00 -4.85
N LEU A 77 11.15 -5.70 -5.61
CA LEU A 77 10.05 -6.49 -5.05
C LEU A 77 10.56 -7.64 -4.18
N ARG A 78 11.66 -8.30 -4.56
CA ARG A 78 12.26 -9.39 -3.79
C ARG A 78 12.94 -8.90 -2.51
N ALA A 79 13.42 -7.66 -2.48
CA ALA A 79 14.04 -7.06 -1.30
C ALA A 79 13.04 -6.67 -0.19
N ILE A 80 11.72 -6.77 -0.45
CA ILE A 80 10.68 -6.46 0.54
C ILE A 80 10.09 -7.78 1.02
N GLU A 81 10.62 -8.33 2.10
CA GLU A 81 10.20 -9.63 2.66
C GLU A 81 9.36 -9.46 3.93
N THR A 82 9.65 -8.43 4.71
CA THR A 82 9.02 -8.15 6.01
C THR A 82 8.24 -6.84 6.00
N LEU A 83 7.43 -6.61 7.05
CA LEU A 83 6.76 -5.33 7.25
C LEU A 83 7.75 -4.18 7.53
N ASP A 84 8.88 -4.47 8.19
CA ASP A 84 9.95 -3.48 8.38
C ASP A 84 10.61 -3.09 7.05
N ASP A 85 10.87 -4.05 6.16
CA ASP A 85 11.38 -3.76 4.81
C ASP A 85 10.39 -2.91 4.01
N TYR A 86 9.09 -3.24 4.09
CA TYR A 86 8.03 -2.46 3.48
C TYR A 86 8.04 -1.01 3.99
N LEU A 87 8.12 -0.81 5.31
CA LEU A 87 8.18 0.51 5.91
C LEU A 87 9.43 1.29 5.47
N ALA A 88 10.58 0.64 5.45
CA ALA A 88 11.84 1.23 4.99
C ALA A 88 11.78 1.59 3.49
N PHE A 89 11.15 0.75 2.68
CA PHE A 89 10.90 1.02 1.26
C PHE A 89 10.02 2.27 1.10
N VAL A 90 8.88 2.32 1.79
CA VAL A 90 7.95 3.45 1.70
C VAL A 90 8.63 4.75 2.16
N ALA A 91 9.41 4.72 3.24
CA ALA A 91 10.14 5.89 3.73
C ALA A 91 11.14 6.46 2.72
N ARG A 92 11.78 5.60 1.91
CA ARG A 92 12.74 6.02 0.89
C ARG A 92 12.09 6.58 -0.38
N HIS A 93 10.86 6.15 -0.69
CA HIS A 93 10.19 6.48 -1.96
C HIS A 93 9.17 7.61 -1.84
N MET A 94 9.01 8.18 -0.66
CA MET A 94 8.05 9.25 -0.38
C MET A 94 8.57 10.65 -0.71
N PHE A 95 9.04 10.88 -1.92
CA PHE A 95 9.36 12.22 -2.37
C PHE A 95 8.23 12.78 -3.25
N GLY A 96 7.33 13.60 -2.64
CA GLY A 96 6.30 14.29 -3.39
C GLY A 96 5.11 14.74 -2.53
N PRO A 97 4.12 15.43 -3.12
CA PRO A 97 2.96 16.00 -2.41
C PRO A 97 2.00 14.97 -1.79
N LYS A 98 2.23 13.67 -1.96
CA LYS A 98 1.48 12.57 -1.32
C LYS A 98 1.84 12.35 0.16
N LEU A 99 2.49 13.31 0.79
CA LEU A 99 2.81 13.34 2.23
C LEU A 99 1.59 13.15 3.15
N PHE A 100 0.37 13.32 2.64
CA PHE A 100 -0.84 13.17 3.45
C PHE A 100 -1.17 11.72 3.83
N ASP A 101 -0.78 10.75 3.01
CA ASP A 101 -1.06 9.33 3.27
C ASP A 101 -0.02 8.68 4.19
N TRP A 102 1.13 9.32 4.39
CA TRP A 102 2.22 8.73 5.14
C TRP A 102 1.94 8.45 6.62
N PRO A 103 1.44 9.41 7.43
CA PRO A 103 1.08 9.13 8.82
C PRO A 103 0.03 8.02 8.94
N GLN A 104 -0.90 7.94 8.00
CA GLN A 104 -1.95 6.90 7.95
C GLN A 104 -1.34 5.52 7.66
N CYS A 105 -0.47 5.43 6.66
CA CYS A 105 0.24 4.21 6.35
C CYS A 105 1.15 3.79 7.52
N ARG A 106 1.92 4.73 8.06
CA ARG A 106 2.88 4.50 9.13
C ARG A 106 2.22 3.95 10.39
N ILE A 107 1.11 4.55 10.83
CA ILE A 107 0.41 4.09 12.03
C ILE A 107 -0.11 2.66 11.88
N ILE A 108 -0.66 2.32 10.72
CA ILE A 108 -1.20 0.98 10.46
C ILE A 108 -0.07 -0.06 10.49
N VAL A 109 1.06 0.25 9.84
CA VAL A 109 2.23 -0.64 9.84
C VAL A 109 2.86 -0.75 11.24
N ASP A 110 3.00 0.36 11.97
CA ASP A 110 3.53 0.34 13.34
C ASP A 110 2.64 -0.50 14.27
N VAL A 111 1.31 -0.43 14.12
CA VAL A 111 0.39 -1.32 14.85
C VAL A 111 0.61 -2.79 14.48
N ALA A 112 0.69 -3.10 13.20
CA ALA A 112 0.92 -4.47 12.72
C ALA A 112 2.23 -5.06 13.25
N LEU A 113 3.27 -4.22 13.37
CA LEU A 113 4.57 -4.57 13.96
C LEU A 113 4.58 -4.62 15.50
N GLY A 114 3.50 -4.23 16.17
CA GLY A 114 3.47 -4.11 17.64
C GLY A 114 4.23 -2.90 18.19
N LYS A 115 4.63 -1.94 17.35
CA LYS A 115 5.30 -0.68 17.75
C LYS A 115 4.27 0.34 18.29
N LEU A 116 3.52 -0.05 19.36
CA LEU A 116 2.33 0.67 19.81
C LEU A 116 2.62 2.09 20.32
N ASP A 117 3.78 2.34 20.91
CA ASP A 117 4.15 3.69 21.38
C ASP A 117 4.38 4.65 20.22
N SER A 118 5.03 4.19 19.14
CA SER A 118 5.16 4.97 17.89
C SER A 118 3.78 5.27 17.30
N ALA A 119 2.92 4.26 17.22
CA ALA A 119 1.55 4.41 16.73
C ALA A 119 0.73 5.41 17.56
N ARG A 120 0.84 5.38 18.90
CA ARG A 120 0.18 6.35 19.81
C ARG A 120 0.64 7.79 19.56
N SER A 121 1.96 7.99 19.36
CA SER A 121 2.50 9.32 19.03
C SER A 121 1.89 9.86 17.73
N ILE A 122 1.86 9.03 16.69
CA ILE A 122 1.27 9.42 15.39
C ILE A 122 -0.22 9.75 15.54
N CYS A 123 -0.99 8.93 16.30
CA CYS A 123 -2.39 9.23 16.61
C CYS A 123 -2.55 10.61 17.26
N LYS A 124 -1.80 10.86 18.33
CA LYS A 124 -1.87 12.12 19.08
C LYS A 124 -1.63 13.34 18.19
N GLU A 125 -0.65 13.25 17.31
CA GLU A 125 -0.26 14.36 16.42
C GLU A 125 -1.25 14.58 15.29
N ASN A 126 -1.89 13.53 14.78
CA ASN A 126 -2.66 13.59 13.54
C ASN A 126 -4.17 13.44 13.73
N LEU A 127 -4.66 12.93 14.86
CA LEU A 127 -6.09 12.76 15.12
C LEU A 127 -6.93 14.02 14.84
N PRO A 128 -6.47 15.24 15.21
CA PRO A 128 -7.21 16.46 14.86
C PRO A 128 -7.32 16.73 13.35
N ARG A 129 -6.39 16.19 12.57
CA ARG A 129 -6.39 16.30 11.10
C ARG A 129 -7.31 15.28 10.44
N TRP A 130 -7.56 14.14 11.09
CA TRP A 130 -8.44 13.07 10.61
C TRP A 130 -9.91 13.27 11.05
N SER A 131 -10.35 14.54 11.13
CA SER A 131 -11.74 14.84 11.42
C SER A 131 -12.63 14.49 10.24
N VAL A 132 -13.76 13.82 10.53
CA VAL A 132 -14.79 13.49 9.53
C VAL A 132 -15.61 14.70 9.09
N ASP A 133 -15.53 15.81 9.83
CA ASP A 133 -16.37 17.00 9.63
C ASP A 133 -15.75 18.03 8.67
N ARG A 134 -14.66 17.68 7.97
CA ARG A 134 -14.06 18.59 7.00
C ARG A 134 -14.93 18.71 5.75
N PRO A 135 -15.28 19.95 5.33
CA PRO A 135 -16.25 20.16 4.25
C PRO A 135 -15.78 19.68 2.88
N ASN A 136 -14.46 19.48 2.69
CA ASN A 136 -13.86 19.08 1.42
C ASN A 136 -13.59 17.56 1.31
N TYR A 137 -14.00 16.77 2.30
CA TYR A 137 -13.81 15.33 2.26
C TYR A 137 -14.99 14.64 1.59
N ASP A 138 -14.70 13.76 0.67
CA ASP A 138 -15.69 12.84 0.11
C ASP A 138 -16.02 11.70 1.10
N GLU A 139 -16.95 10.83 0.73
CA GLU A 139 -17.36 9.72 1.61
C GLU A 139 -16.28 8.66 1.82
N ASP A 140 -15.34 8.52 0.90
CA ASP A 140 -14.23 7.59 1.05
C ASP A 140 -13.17 8.15 2.01
N ASP A 141 -12.88 9.45 1.95
CA ASP A 141 -12.03 10.16 2.93
C ASP A 141 -12.62 10.06 4.34
N LYS A 142 -13.92 10.32 4.48
CA LYS A 142 -14.61 10.20 5.76
C LYS A 142 -14.60 8.78 6.30
N ALA A 143 -14.78 7.79 5.44
CA ALA A 143 -14.71 6.37 5.82
C ALA A 143 -13.31 5.99 6.31
N GLU A 144 -12.26 6.45 5.64
CA GLU A 144 -10.88 6.24 6.06
C GLU A 144 -10.59 6.89 7.41
N ASN A 145 -10.99 8.15 7.60
CA ASN A 145 -10.81 8.86 8.86
C ASN A 145 -11.58 8.21 10.02
N ARG A 146 -12.79 7.65 9.76
CA ARG A 146 -13.51 6.84 10.77
C ARG A 146 -12.73 5.58 11.16
N ARG A 147 -12.09 4.91 10.20
CA ARG A 147 -11.26 3.73 10.46
C ARG A 147 -10.05 4.09 11.32
N LEU A 148 -9.33 5.16 10.96
CA LEU A 148 -8.20 5.65 11.75
C LEU A 148 -8.63 6.07 13.15
N GLY A 149 -9.77 6.71 13.30
CA GLY A 149 -10.35 7.03 14.61
C GLY A 149 -10.59 5.79 15.47
N LYS A 150 -11.14 4.71 14.89
CA LYS A 150 -11.34 3.43 15.60
C LYS A 150 -10.01 2.81 16.02
N LEU A 151 -8.99 2.85 15.14
CA LEU A 151 -7.66 2.34 15.45
C LEU A 151 -7.02 3.12 16.59
N CYS A 152 -7.10 4.46 16.57
CA CYS A 152 -6.59 5.31 17.63
C CYS A 152 -7.31 5.09 18.96
N ALA A 153 -8.63 4.87 18.97
CA ALA A 153 -9.39 4.55 20.18
C ALA A 153 -8.88 3.24 20.81
N LYS A 154 -8.72 2.18 20.01
CA LYS A 154 -8.17 0.91 20.50
C LYS A 154 -6.74 1.02 21.01
N LEU A 155 -5.90 1.87 20.39
CA LEU A 155 -4.56 2.19 20.88
C LEU A 155 -4.60 2.90 22.24
N ALA A 156 -5.55 3.78 22.46
CA ALA A 156 -5.72 4.50 23.74
C ALA A 156 -6.21 3.57 24.87
N GLU A 157 -7.03 2.57 24.52
CA GLU A 157 -7.54 1.54 25.44
C GLU A 157 -6.52 0.42 25.71
N ASP A 158 -5.38 0.41 25.04
CA ASP A 158 -4.41 -0.68 25.03
C ASP A 158 -5.01 -2.04 24.60
N ASP A 159 -6.07 -2.01 23.78
CA ASP A 159 -6.81 -3.18 23.29
C ASP A 159 -6.03 -3.88 22.17
N ARG A 160 -4.96 -4.56 22.53
CA ARG A 160 -4.06 -5.26 21.59
C ARG A 160 -4.81 -6.30 20.75
N ALA A 161 -5.68 -7.08 21.38
CA ALA A 161 -6.49 -8.09 20.67
C ALA A 161 -7.51 -7.43 19.72
N GLY A 162 -8.09 -6.30 20.11
CA GLY A 162 -8.97 -5.52 19.26
C GLY A 162 -8.26 -4.88 18.07
N LEU A 163 -7.00 -4.46 18.25
CA LEU A 163 -6.16 -3.96 17.15
C LEU A 163 -5.89 -5.07 16.13
N ALA A 164 -5.50 -6.27 16.58
CA ALA A 164 -5.25 -7.41 15.71
C ALA A 164 -6.51 -7.77 14.90
N ARG A 165 -7.66 -7.91 15.57
CA ARG A 165 -8.95 -8.17 14.89
C ARG A 165 -9.26 -7.10 13.84
N LEU A 166 -9.04 -5.83 14.15
CA LEU A 166 -9.30 -4.74 13.22
C LEU A 166 -8.41 -4.83 11.96
N LEU A 167 -7.13 -5.16 12.11
CA LEU A 167 -6.22 -5.35 10.99
C LEU A 167 -6.64 -6.55 10.12
N HIS A 168 -7.02 -7.67 10.72
CA HIS A 168 -7.52 -8.84 9.99
C HIS A 168 -8.83 -8.54 9.24
N GLU A 169 -9.76 -7.80 9.85
CA GLU A 169 -10.98 -7.34 9.17
C GLU A 169 -10.66 -6.47 7.94
N TRP A 170 -9.72 -5.56 8.06
CA TRP A 170 -9.30 -4.69 6.96
C TRP A 170 -8.57 -5.46 5.86
N GLU A 171 -7.73 -6.41 6.25
CA GLU A 171 -7.04 -7.28 5.32
C GLU A 171 -8.03 -8.13 4.50
N ALA A 172 -8.95 -8.83 5.17
CA ALA A 172 -9.99 -9.62 4.52
C ALA A 172 -10.86 -8.76 3.58
N TYR A 173 -11.22 -7.54 4.01
CA TYR A 173 -11.96 -6.60 3.17
C TYR A 173 -11.19 -6.23 1.90
N THR A 174 -9.92 -5.92 2.01
CA THR A 174 -9.04 -5.54 0.88
C THR A 174 -8.85 -6.71 -0.09
N VAL A 175 -8.52 -7.88 0.45
CA VAL A 175 -8.32 -9.14 -0.31
C VAL A 175 -9.55 -9.47 -1.15
N LYS A 176 -10.74 -9.37 -0.56
CA LYS A 176 -12.02 -9.58 -1.25
C LYS A 176 -12.25 -8.56 -2.37
N ASN A 177 -11.99 -7.27 -2.11
CA ASN A 177 -12.18 -6.24 -3.13
C ASN A 177 -11.18 -6.38 -4.30
N PHE A 178 -9.98 -6.85 -4.01
CA PHE A 178 -8.95 -7.10 -5.04
C PHE A 178 -9.14 -8.44 -5.76
N LYS A 179 -10.10 -9.28 -5.30
CA LYS A 179 -10.38 -10.62 -5.85
C LYS A 179 -9.15 -11.54 -5.85
N ILE A 180 -8.36 -11.46 -4.80
CA ILE A 180 -7.11 -12.22 -4.63
C ILE A 180 -7.19 -13.24 -3.48
N GLU A 181 -8.40 -13.63 -3.05
CA GLU A 181 -8.63 -14.60 -1.97
C GLU A 181 -7.88 -15.91 -2.20
N HIS A 182 -7.77 -16.32 -3.45
CA HIS A 182 -7.07 -17.55 -3.86
C HIS A 182 -5.55 -17.49 -3.72
N LEU A 183 -4.99 -16.30 -3.54
CA LEU A 183 -3.55 -16.06 -3.34
C LEU A 183 -3.21 -15.69 -1.88
N TRP A 184 -4.23 -15.49 -1.05
CA TRP A 184 -4.07 -14.99 0.31
C TRP A 184 -4.31 -16.08 1.34
N GLU A 185 -3.47 -16.10 2.36
CA GLU A 185 -3.60 -16.94 3.54
C GLU A 185 -3.48 -16.06 4.79
N PRO A 186 -4.49 -16.06 5.67
CA PRO A 186 -4.43 -15.28 6.90
C PRO A 186 -3.30 -15.80 7.80
N THR A 187 -2.46 -14.89 8.25
CA THR A 187 -1.35 -15.19 9.17
C THR A 187 -1.36 -14.20 10.33
N PRO A 188 -0.84 -14.58 11.50
CA PRO A 188 -0.75 -13.66 12.63
C PRO A 188 0.14 -12.46 12.31
N PHE A 189 -0.27 -11.28 12.73
CA PHE A 189 0.60 -10.11 12.74
C PHE A 189 1.68 -10.25 13.81
N PRO A 190 2.86 -9.62 13.66
CA PRO A 190 3.85 -9.53 14.74
C PRO A 190 3.25 -9.01 16.06
N LEU A 191 2.28 -8.11 15.99
CA LEU A 191 1.49 -7.65 17.12
C LEU A 191 0.94 -8.80 17.99
N GLU A 192 0.53 -9.92 17.40
CA GLU A 192 -0.13 -11.04 18.08
C GLU A 192 0.87 -11.99 18.73
N VAL A 193 2.10 -12.07 18.21
CA VAL A 193 3.12 -13.01 18.67
C VAL A 193 4.13 -12.41 19.65
N MET A 194 4.15 -11.09 19.79
CA MET A 194 5.01 -10.36 20.73
C MET A 194 4.26 -10.06 22.03
N GLY A 195 3.64 -11.08 22.64
CA GLY A 195 2.93 -11.01 23.91
C GLY A 195 3.81 -11.33 25.10
#